data_d3f2da11e86c8023c3c5f64323f45671
#
_entry.id   d3f2da11e86c8023c3c5f64323f45671
#
_cell.length_a   1.000
_cell.length_b   1.000
_cell.length_c   1.000
_cell.angle_alpha   90.00
_cell.angle_beta   90.00
_cell.angle_gamma   90.00
#
_symmetry.space_group_name_H-M   'P 1'
#
loop_
_entity.id
_entity.type
_entity.pdbx_description
1 polymer ?
#
loop_
_entity_poly.entity_id
_entity_poly.type
_entity_poly.pdbx_seq_one_letter_code
_entity_poly.pdbx_strand_id
1 'polypeptide(L)'
;MRSKFLYFFFICILNFIFFSISFSSEQFNFDITEIQILDNGNIIKGLKKGKASTNDGVEIEAESFFYYKIENELQAEGNVKIKDINNDVIIFTDSIVYKKNDEIILTNGKSKAVYNNNKIITSTNFKFERDKNILNASNNVKIHDKVQDYIIYTEDITYYKNFEKIITKGKTNSIFQSKYEIDSEDIIYLIKENI
;
A
#
# COMPACT_ATOMS: atom_id res chain seq x y z
N MET A 1 -54.21 -23.15 -21.98
CA MET A 1 -52.86 -23.09 -22.61
C MET A 1 -52.07 -21.79 -22.31
N ARG A 2 -52.68 -20.63 -22.15
CA ARG A 2 -52.01 -19.34 -21.89
C ARG A 2 -51.27 -19.27 -20.55
N SER A 3 -51.76 -19.89 -19.49
CA SER A 3 -51.17 -19.82 -18.15
C SER A 3 -49.83 -20.58 -18.06
N LYS A 4 -49.69 -21.74 -18.68
CA LYS A 4 -48.43 -22.53 -18.66
C LYS A 4 -47.30 -21.86 -19.43
N PHE A 5 -47.63 -21.10 -20.47
CA PHE A 5 -46.66 -20.34 -21.24
C PHE A 5 -46.12 -19.14 -20.44
N LEU A 6 -46.97 -18.52 -19.63
CA LEU A 6 -46.59 -17.42 -18.75
C LEU A 6 -45.64 -17.88 -17.63
N TYR A 7 -45.92 -19.06 -17.04
CA TYR A 7 -45.02 -19.66 -16.02
C TYR A 7 -43.65 -20.01 -16.59
N PHE A 8 -43.62 -20.58 -17.78
CA PHE A 8 -42.36 -20.93 -18.45
C PHE A 8 -41.54 -19.69 -18.79
N PHE A 9 -42.19 -18.63 -19.25
CA PHE A 9 -41.52 -17.33 -19.53
C PHE A 9 -40.98 -16.67 -18.27
N PHE A 10 -41.69 -16.76 -17.14
CA PHE A 10 -41.27 -16.24 -15.85
C PHE A 10 -40.07 -17.01 -15.28
N ILE A 11 -40.01 -18.33 -15.45
CA ILE A 11 -38.89 -19.17 -15.04
C ILE A 11 -37.66 -18.88 -15.92
N CYS A 12 -37.81 -18.63 -17.21
CA CYS A 12 -36.69 -18.21 -18.08
C CYS A 12 -36.13 -16.84 -17.70
N ILE A 13 -36.98 -15.89 -17.36
CA ILE A 13 -36.51 -14.54 -16.89
C ILE A 13 -35.81 -14.66 -15.54
N LEU A 14 -36.30 -15.48 -14.62
CA LEU A 14 -35.66 -15.70 -13.32
C LEU A 14 -34.26 -16.29 -13.45
N ASN A 15 -34.02 -17.17 -14.41
CA ASN A 15 -32.66 -17.69 -14.67
C ASN A 15 -31.72 -16.67 -15.30
N PHE A 16 -32.23 -15.65 -16.01
CA PHE A 16 -31.40 -14.59 -16.59
C PHE A 16 -30.91 -13.59 -15.53
N ILE A 17 -31.60 -13.48 -14.38
CA ILE A 17 -31.23 -12.57 -13.28
C ILE A 17 -30.05 -13.13 -12.44
N PHE A 18 -29.81 -14.43 -12.50
CA PHE A 18 -28.69 -15.10 -11.83
C PHE A 18 -27.42 -15.19 -12.67
N PHE A 19 -27.32 -14.53 -13.81
CA PHE A 19 -26.01 -14.27 -14.41
C PHE A 19 -25.27 -13.34 -13.49
N SER A 20 -24.55 -13.92 -12.54
CA SER A 20 -23.59 -13.23 -11.69
C SER A 20 -22.69 -12.43 -12.60
N ILE A 21 -22.76 -11.10 -12.53
CA ILE A 21 -21.74 -10.22 -13.06
C ILE A 21 -20.50 -10.59 -12.24
N SER A 22 -19.67 -11.47 -12.79
CA SER A 22 -18.34 -11.71 -12.27
C SER A 22 -17.60 -10.40 -12.49
N PHE A 23 -17.57 -9.54 -11.46
CA PHE A 23 -16.58 -8.46 -11.42
C PHE A 23 -15.23 -9.18 -11.40
N SER A 24 -14.56 -9.19 -12.54
CA SER A 24 -13.14 -9.47 -12.56
C SER A 24 -12.50 -8.47 -11.60
N SER A 25 -12.01 -8.95 -10.46
CA SER A 25 -11.22 -8.11 -9.56
C SER A 25 -10.13 -7.46 -10.38
N GLU A 26 -9.88 -6.18 -10.18
CA GLU A 26 -8.86 -5.43 -10.89
C GLU A 26 -7.53 -6.17 -10.75
N GLN A 27 -7.08 -6.73 -11.87
CA GLN A 27 -5.85 -7.49 -11.90
C GLN A 27 -4.68 -6.53 -12.02
N PHE A 28 -3.51 -6.96 -11.56
CA PHE A 28 -2.26 -6.26 -11.85
C PHE A 28 -1.95 -6.36 -13.34
N ASN A 29 -1.56 -5.25 -13.94
CA ASN A 29 -0.98 -5.19 -15.28
C ASN A 29 0.52 -5.33 -15.15
N PHE A 30 1.14 -6.25 -15.90
CA PHE A 30 2.56 -6.52 -15.85
C PHE A 30 3.26 -6.07 -17.12
N ASP A 31 4.33 -5.29 -16.96
CA ASP A 31 5.32 -4.97 -17.99
C ASP A 31 6.66 -5.60 -17.56
N ILE A 32 6.84 -6.86 -17.90
CA ILE A 32 7.94 -7.72 -17.47
C ILE A 32 8.43 -8.51 -18.68
N THR A 33 9.75 -8.58 -18.86
CA THR A 33 10.37 -9.22 -20.03
C THR A 33 10.19 -10.74 -20.07
N GLU A 34 10.12 -11.40 -18.91
CA GLU A 34 10.01 -12.85 -18.80
C GLU A 34 9.00 -13.24 -17.72
N ILE A 35 7.96 -13.95 -18.15
CA ILE A 35 6.87 -14.39 -17.29
C ILE A 35 6.75 -15.90 -17.37
N GLN A 36 6.61 -16.56 -16.21
CA GLN A 36 6.20 -17.94 -16.07
C GLN A 36 4.79 -18.00 -15.47
N ILE A 37 3.95 -18.85 -16.06
CA ILE A 37 2.60 -19.11 -15.58
C ILE A 37 2.61 -20.49 -14.92
N LEU A 38 2.25 -20.54 -13.65
CA LEU A 38 2.27 -21.73 -12.82
C LEU A 38 0.85 -22.02 -12.29
N ASP A 39 0.67 -23.22 -11.72
CA ASP A 39 -0.57 -23.65 -11.07
C ASP A 39 -1.82 -23.36 -11.92
N ASN A 40 -1.84 -23.92 -13.16
CA ASN A 40 -2.95 -23.75 -14.10
C ASN A 40 -3.36 -22.29 -14.35
N GLY A 41 -2.42 -21.35 -14.22
CA GLY A 41 -2.67 -19.92 -14.42
C GLY A 41 -2.99 -19.12 -13.16
N ASN A 42 -3.00 -19.76 -11.99
CA ASN A 42 -3.27 -19.08 -10.72
C ASN A 42 -2.07 -18.28 -10.19
N ILE A 43 -0.85 -18.65 -10.59
CA ILE A 43 0.37 -17.97 -10.19
C ILE A 43 1.09 -17.40 -11.40
N ILE A 44 1.37 -16.11 -11.37
CA ILE A 44 2.24 -15.43 -12.36
C ILE A 44 3.56 -15.09 -11.68
N LYS A 45 4.67 -15.59 -12.24
CA LYS A 45 6.03 -15.29 -11.79
C LYS A 45 6.75 -14.45 -12.83
N GLY A 46 7.19 -13.26 -12.43
CA GLY A 46 8.09 -12.41 -13.21
C GLY A 46 9.55 -12.64 -12.77
N LEU A 47 10.43 -12.99 -13.71
CA LEU A 47 11.79 -13.43 -13.42
C LEU A 47 12.85 -12.36 -13.60
N LYS A 48 12.52 -11.25 -14.21
CA LYS A 48 13.45 -10.16 -14.49
C LYS A 48 12.82 -8.83 -14.08
N LYS A 49 13.70 -7.85 -13.90
CA LYS A 49 13.28 -6.48 -13.59
C LYS A 49 12.13 -6.06 -14.49
N GLY A 50 11.11 -5.50 -13.88
CA GLY A 50 9.92 -5.06 -14.57
C GLY A 50 9.04 -4.16 -13.70
N LYS A 51 7.81 -4.00 -14.15
CA LYS A 51 6.81 -3.17 -13.49
C LYS A 51 5.48 -3.90 -13.41
N ALA A 52 4.84 -3.82 -12.23
CA ALA A 52 3.45 -4.16 -12.04
C ALA A 52 2.66 -2.88 -11.76
N SER A 53 1.46 -2.76 -12.30
CA SER A 53 0.62 -1.58 -12.06
C SER A 53 -0.84 -1.98 -11.85
N THR A 54 -1.58 -1.13 -11.14
CA THR A 54 -3.01 -1.26 -10.92
C THR A 54 -3.76 -0.10 -11.58
N ASN A 55 -5.04 -0.28 -11.89
CA ASN A 55 -5.85 0.78 -12.50
C ASN A 55 -6.10 1.96 -11.56
N ASP A 56 -5.95 1.76 -10.25
CA ASP A 56 -6.11 2.77 -9.20
C ASP A 56 -4.81 3.51 -8.84
N GLY A 57 -3.82 3.52 -9.75
CA GLY A 57 -2.67 4.41 -9.68
C GLY A 57 -1.51 3.93 -8.83
N VAL A 58 -1.39 2.61 -8.56
CA VAL A 58 -0.18 2.04 -7.97
C VAL A 58 0.73 1.51 -9.06
N GLU A 59 2.01 1.88 -8.99
CA GLU A 59 3.08 1.36 -9.82
C GLU A 59 4.16 0.75 -8.94
N ILE A 60 4.59 -0.48 -9.24
CA ILE A 60 5.59 -1.23 -8.49
C ILE A 60 6.68 -1.67 -9.43
N GLU A 61 7.91 -1.19 -9.22
CA GLU A 61 9.11 -1.63 -9.92
C GLU A 61 9.89 -2.57 -9.00
N ALA A 62 10.37 -3.72 -9.51
CA ALA A 62 11.16 -4.69 -8.75
C ALA A 62 11.99 -5.59 -9.67
N GLU A 63 12.88 -6.40 -9.09
CA GLU A 63 13.69 -7.39 -9.83
C GLU A 63 12.92 -8.67 -10.10
N SER A 64 11.99 -9.06 -9.22
CA SER A 64 11.13 -10.22 -9.38
C SER A 64 9.74 -10.02 -8.80
N PHE A 65 8.77 -10.80 -9.31
CA PHE A 65 7.38 -10.74 -8.90
C PHE A 65 6.78 -12.13 -8.78
N PHE A 66 5.87 -12.30 -7.79
CA PHE A 66 4.96 -13.42 -7.68
C PHE A 66 3.55 -12.86 -7.46
N TYR A 67 2.63 -13.18 -8.35
CA TYR A 67 1.23 -12.78 -8.22
C TYR A 67 0.35 -14.01 -8.05
N TYR A 68 -0.33 -14.09 -6.92
CA TYR A 68 -1.28 -15.12 -6.55
C TYR A 68 -2.68 -14.60 -6.87
N LYS A 69 -3.26 -15.06 -7.98
CA LYS A 69 -4.54 -14.53 -8.49
C LYS A 69 -5.73 -14.77 -7.56
N ILE A 70 -5.79 -15.95 -6.93
CA ILE A 70 -6.90 -16.33 -6.05
C ILE A 70 -6.94 -15.43 -4.82
N GLU A 71 -5.79 -15.19 -4.21
CA GLU A 71 -5.61 -14.34 -3.04
C GLU A 71 -5.62 -12.84 -3.41
N ASN A 72 -5.42 -12.52 -4.69
CA ASN A 72 -5.17 -11.19 -5.20
C ASN A 72 -3.99 -10.51 -4.46
N GLU A 73 -2.90 -11.28 -4.29
CA GLU A 73 -1.70 -10.89 -3.56
C GLU A 73 -0.50 -10.81 -4.51
N LEU A 74 0.19 -9.67 -4.51
CA LEU A 74 1.44 -9.46 -5.24
C LEU A 74 2.60 -9.40 -4.25
N GLN A 75 3.58 -10.27 -4.44
CA GLN A 75 4.89 -10.20 -3.80
C GLN A 75 5.90 -9.65 -4.80
N ALA A 76 6.76 -8.74 -4.37
CA ALA A 76 7.82 -8.19 -5.20
C ALA A 76 9.11 -8.09 -4.38
N GLU A 77 10.24 -8.42 -5.02
CA GLU A 77 11.55 -8.51 -4.37
C GLU A 77 12.64 -7.85 -5.22
N GLY A 78 13.63 -7.30 -4.53
CA GLY A 78 14.83 -6.70 -5.08
C GLY A 78 14.62 -5.25 -5.52
N ASN A 79 15.23 -4.31 -4.79
CA ASN A 79 15.20 -2.87 -5.10
C ASN A 79 13.79 -2.35 -5.41
N VAL A 80 12.83 -2.73 -4.58
CA VAL A 80 11.42 -2.40 -4.80
C VAL A 80 11.17 -0.91 -4.67
N LYS A 81 10.51 -0.34 -5.67
CA LYS A 81 10.01 1.03 -5.66
C LYS A 81 8.51 1.02 -5.94
N ILE A 82 7.74 1.55 -5.02
CA ILE A 82 6.30 1.73 -5.16
C ILE A 82 6.02 3.21 -5.35
N LYS A 83 5.20 3.54 -6.34
CA LYS A 83 4.62 4.87 -6.50
C LYS A 83 3.11 4.75 -6.39
N ASP A 84 2.53 5.34 -5.38
CA ASP A 84 1.09 5.48 -5.21
C ASP A 84 0.70 6.92 -5.53
N ILE A 85 0.10 7.12 -6.72
CA ILE A 85 -0.22 8.44 -7.25
C ILE A 85 -1.34 9.08 -6.43
N ASN A 86 -2.35 8.30 -6.05
CA ASN A 86 -3.52 8.81 -5.33
C ASN A 86 -3.18 9.24 -3.90
N ASN A 87 -2.23 8.55 -3.27
CA ASN A 87 -1.78 8.86 -1.92
C ASN A 87 -0.53 9.75 -1.87
N ASP A 88 -0.01 10.14 -3.04
CA ASP A 88 1.17 11.00 -3.18
C ASP A 88 2.35 10.53 -2.30
N VAL A 89 2.65 9.24 -2.42
CA VAL A 89 3.76 8.60 -1.71
C VAL A 89 4.61 7.74 -2.63
N ILE A 90 5.92 7.79 -2.41
CA ILE A 90 6.88 6.87 -3.01
C ILE A 90 7.54 6.07 -1.90
N ILE A 91 7.50 4.73 -1.99
CA ILE A 91 8.12 3.83 -1.03
C ILE A 91 9.26 3.07 -1.71
N PHE A 92 10.41 3.00 -1.05
CA PHE A 92 11.57 2.19 -1.42
C PHE A 92 11.80 1.15 -0.34
N THR A 93 12.07 -0.11 -0.73
CA THR A 93 12.29 -1.22 0.21
C THR A 93 12.97 -2.41 -0.47
N ASP A 94 13.35 -3.42 0.30
CA ASP A 94 13.96 -4.64 -0.24
C ASP A 94 12.90 -5.59 -0.82
N SER A 95 11.74 -5.72 -0.13
CA SER A 95 10.63 -6.57 -0.57
C SER A 95 9.28 -6.09 -0.07
N ILE A 96 8.21 -6.55 -0.73
CA ILE A 96 6.83 -6.25 -0.34
C ILE A 96 5.90 -7.45 -0.49
N VAL A 97 4.80 -7.37 0.27
CA VAL A 97 3.55 -8.11 0.03
C VAL A 97 2.43 -7.10 -0.10
N TYR A 98 1.81 -7.02 -1.28
CA TYR A 98 0.62 -6.19 -1.51
C TYR A 98 -0.63 -7.05 -1.55
N LYS A 99 -1.45 -6.95 -0.51
CA LYS A 99 -2.78 -7.57 -0.41
C LYS A 99 -3.81 -6.63 -1.02
N LYS A 100 -4.09 -6.84 -2.31
CA LYS A 100 -4.90 -5.89 -3.09
C LYS A 100 -6.35 -5.81 -2.58
N ASN A 101 -6.94 -6.93 -2.13
CA ASN A 101 -8.30 -6.93 -1.60
C ASN A 101 -8.46 -6.10 -0.31
N ASP A 102 -7.40 -6.01 0.47
CA ASP A 102 -7.37 -5.28 1.75
C ASP A 102 -6.79 -3.86 1.58
N GLU A 103 -6.27 -3.52 0.39
CA GLU A 103 -5.51 -2.29 0.11
C GLU A 103 -4.33 -2.09 1.07
N ILE A 104 -3.65 -3.19 1.45
CA ILE A 104 -2.53 -3.18 2.40
C ILE A 104 -1.22 -3.53 1.70
N ILE A 105 -0.22 -2.67 1.85
CA ILE A 105 1.15 -2.94 1.45
C ILE A 105 2.00 -3.13 2.71
N LEU A 106 2.63 -4.31 2.82
CA LEU A 106 3.60 -4.64 3.85
C LEU A 106 5.00 -4.58 3.21
N THR A 107 5.95 -3.88 3.86
CA THR A 107 7.34 -3.87 3.43
C THR A 107 8.19 -4.72 4.37
N ASN A 108 9.31 -5.22 3.87
CA ASN A 108 10.31 -5.89 4.68
C ASN A 108 11.73 -5.49 4.23
N GLY A 109 12.58 -5.21 5.20
CA GLY A 109 13.93 -4.68 4.97
C GLY A 109 13.97 -3.15 5.10
N LYS A 110 15.09 -2.54 4.70
CA LYS A 110 15.26 -1.08 4.81
C LYS A 110 14.21 -0.34 4.00
N SER A 111 13.28 0.28 4.68
CA SER A 111 12.14 0.95 4.08
C SER A 111 12.21 2.47 4.22
N LYS A 112 11.85 3.17 3.14
CA LYS A 112 11.81 4.63 3.07
C LYS A 112 10.56 5.07 2.34
N ALA A 113 9.69 5.82 3.01
CA ALA A 113 8.54 6.48 2.40
C ALA A 113 8.82 7.98 2.22
N VAL A 114 8.46 8.52 1.06
CA VAL A 114 8.61 9.95 0.72
C VAL A 114 7.25 10.50 0.35
N TYR A 115 6.74 11.43 1.15
CA TYR A 115 5.50 12.14 0.92
C TYR A 115 5.77 13.57 0.42
N ASN A 116 5.08 14.00 -0.64
CA ASN A 116 5.16 15.35 -1.21
C ASN A 116 6.61 15.84 -1.43
N ASN A 117 7.55 14.94 -1.66
CA ASN A 117 8.99 15.21 -1.79
C ASN A 117 9.66 15.86 -0.56
N ASN A 118 8.95 16.08 0.54
CA ASN A 118 9.43 16.85 1.69
C ASN A 118 9.54 16.02 2.98
N LYS A 119 8.52 15.18 3.26
CA LYS A 119 8.48 14.35 4.46
C LYS A 119 9.02 12.97 4.13
N ILE A 120 10.08 12.57 4.83
CA ILE A 120 10.75 11.29 4.68
C ILE A 120 10.56 10.49 5.96
N ILE A 121 10.05 9.27 5.84
CA ILE A 121 9.92 8.31 6.93
C ILE A 121 10.79 7.11 6.59
N THR A 122 11.66 6.69 7.49
CA THR A 122 12.50 5.49 7.34
C THR A 122 12.29 4.55 8.51
N SER A 123 12.31 3.25 8.25
CA SER A 123 12.28 2.19 9.26
C SER A 123 12.72 0.85 8.65
N THR A 124 12.62 -0.25 9.41
CA THR A 124 12.83 -1.58 8.84
C THR A 124 11.57 -2.18 8.25
N ASN A 125 10.39 -1.76 8.71
CA ASN A 125 9.12 -2.31 8.24
C ASN A 125 8.05 -1.24 8.17
N PHE A 126 7.24 -1.29 7.09
CA PHE A 126 6.01 -0.52 6.98
C PHE A 126 4.80 -1.44 6.83
N LYS A 127 3.68 -0.99 7.39
CA LYS A 127 2.33 -1.40 6.98
C LYS A 127 1.61 -0.15 6.47
N PHE A 128 1.35 -0.08 5.19
CA PHE A 128 0.64 1.03 4.56
C PHE A 128 -0.78 0.59 4.20
N GLU A 129 -1.77 1.20 4.86
CA GLU A 129 -3.20 1.04 4.60
C GLU A 129 -3.63 2.14 3.63
N ARG A 130 -3.67 1.81 2.33
CA ARG A 130 -3.83 2.76 1.23
C ARG A 130 -5.18 3.48 1.25
N ASP A 131 -6.26 2.74 1.50
CA ASP A 131 -7.63 3.25 1.58
C ASP A 131 -7.83 4.30 2.67
N LYS A 132 -7.11 4.15 3.79
CA LYS A 132 -7.13 5.05 4.93
C LYS A 132 -6.03 6.11 4.89
N ASN A 133 -5.04 5.93 4.02
CA ASN A 133 -3.82 6.73 3.96
C ASN A 133 -3.09 6.79 5.31
N ILE A 134 -2.94 5.58 5.92
CA ILE A 134 -2.26 5.39 7.20
C ILE A 134 -0.97 4.59 6.98
N LEU A 135 0.14 5.13 7.45
CA LEU A 135 1.42 4.42 7.48
C LEU A 135 1.79 4.08 8.93
N ASN A 136 1.90 2.79 9.22
CA ASN A 136 2.55 2.29 10.44
C ASN A 136 3.99 1.94 10.09
N ALA A 137 4.94 2.45 10.87
CA ALA A 137 6.37 2.15 10.72
C ALA A 137 6.91 1.64 12.05
N SER A 138 7.74 0.59 11.99
CA SER A 138 8.27 -0.08 13.18
C SER A 138 9.76 -0.33 13.07
N ASN A 139 10.42 -0.27 14.21
CA ASN A 139 11.84 -0.50 14.42
C ASN A 139 12.75 0.59 13.80
N ASN A 140 13.40 1.35 14.66
CA ASN A 140 14.36 2.41 14.28
C ASN A 140 13.74 3.43 13.33
N VAL A 141 12.59 3.97 13.72
CA VAL A 141 11.88 4.94 12.89
C VAL A 141 12.55 6.30 12.98
N LYS A 142 12.77 6.90 11.82
CA LYS A 142 13.17 8.32 11.70
C LYS A 142 12.18 9.01 10.76
N ILE A 143 11.65 10.13 11.21
CA ILE A 143 10.87 11.07 10.39
C ILE A 143 11.68 12.33 10.21
N HIS A 144 11.75 12.83 8.99
CA HIS A 144 12.34 14.12 8.67
C HIS A 144 11.40 14.90 7.74
N ASP A 145 10.84 15.98 8.23
CA ASP A 145 10.07 16.93 7.43
C ASP A 145 10.90 18.19 7.20
N LYS A 146 11.27 18.41 5.93
CA LYS A 146 12.16 19.52 5.55
C LYS A 146 11.44 20.86 5.50
N VAL A 147 10.12 20.89 5.34
CA VAL A 147 9.32 22.11 5.25
C VAL A 147 8.95 22.61 6.65
N GLN A 148 8.54 21.70 7.51
CA GLN A 148 8.17 22.00 8.89
C GLN A 148 9.40 22.04 9.83
N ASP A 149 10.59 21.71 9.30
CA ASP A 149 11.88 21.68 10.00
C ASP A 149 11.81 20.91 11.32
N TYR A 150 11.46 19.61 11.23
CA TYR A 150 11.56 18.71 12.38
C TYR A 150 12.14 17.34 12.02
N ILE A 151 12.76 16.72 13.01
CA ILE A 151 13.24 15.34 12.98
C ILE A 151 12.71 14.62 14.21
N ILE A 152 12.16 13.42 14.03
CA ILE A 152 11.68 12.55 15.12
C ILE A 152 12.38 11.20 14.99
N TYR A 153 12.94 10.71 16.10
CA TYR A 153 13.49 9.36 16.25
C TYR A 153 12.65 8.62 17.27
N THR A 154 12.21 7.40 16.97
CA THR A 154 11.36 6.58 17.83
C THR A 154 11.39 5.11 17.45
N GLU A 155 10.77 4.23 18.25
CA GLU A 155 10.64 2.81 17.93
C GLU A 155 9.53 2.56 16.89
N ASP A 156 8.33 3.10 17.14
CA ASP A 156 7.16 2.90 16.31
C ASP A 156 6.41 4.20 16.07
N ILE A 157 5.73 4.30 14.91
CA ILE A 157 4.81 5.38 14.61
C ILE A 157 3.54 4.88 13.94
N THR A 158 2.49 5.68 14.08
CA THR A 158 1.33 5.72 13.16
C THR A 158 1.22 7.12 12.58
N TYR A 159 1.37 7.23 11.27
CA TYR A 159 1.18 8.47 10.52
C TYR A 159 -0.18 8.45 9.81
N TYR A 160 -1.07 9.33 10.23
CA TYR A 160 -2.37 9.59 9.63
C TYR A 160 -2.24 10.76 8.66
N LYS A 161 -1.96 10.49 7.38
CA LYS A 161 -1.68 11.55 6.41
C LYS A 161 -2.87 12.50 6.23
N ASN A 162 -4.10 11.99 6.15
CA ASN A 162 -5.29 12.81 5.94
C ASN A 162 -5.55 13.82 7.08
N PHE A 163 -5.04 13.54 8.27
CA PHE A 163 -5.15 14.40 9.45
C PHE A 163 -3.84 15.13 9.76
N GLU A 164 -2.80 14.89 8.96
CA GLU A 164 -1.44 15.39 9.22
C GLU A 164 -1.00 15.14 10.69
N LYS A 165 -1.32 13.93 11.20
CA LYS A 165 -1.10 13.54 12.59
C LYS A 165 -0.09 12.40 12.67
N ILE A 166 0.90 12.54 13.55
CA ILE A 166 1.85 11.49 13.90
C ILE A 166 1.63 11.10 15.36
N ILE A 167 1.53 9.80 15.61
CA ILE A 167 1.56 9.24 16.95
C ILE A 167 2.81 8.38 17.04
N THR A 168 3.68 8.65 18.00
CA THR A 168 4.83 7.80 18.31
C THR A 168 4.51 6.85 19.43
N LYS A 169 5.27 5.76 19.54
CA LYS A 169 5.19 4.82 20.64
C LYS A 169 6.60 4.39 21.04
N GLY A 170 6.84 4.42 22.35
CA GLY A 170 8.13 4.14 22.94
C GLY A 170 9.05 5.38 22.97
N LYS A 171 10.29 5.17 23.38
CA LYS A 171 11.26 6.25 23.57
C LYS A 171 11.39 7.10 22.31
N THR A 172 11.06 8.37 22.43
CA THR A 172 10.99 9.33 21.34
C THR A 172 11.87 10.55 21.62
N ASN A 173 12.75 10.87 20.67
CA ASN A 173 13.51 12.11 20.65
C ASN A 173 13.06 12.93 19.43
N SER A 174 12.71 14.19 19.66
CA SER A 174 12.19 15.09 18.61
C SER A 174 12.97 16.40 18.62
N ILE A 175 13.41 16.82 17.43
CA ILE A 175 14.17 18.07 17.23
C ILE A 175 13.34 18.96 16.31
N PHE A 176 13.00 20.17 16.77
CA PHE A 176 12.23 21.16 16.02
C PHE A 176 13.05 22.41 15.75
N GLN A 177 12.95 22.90 14.50
CA GLN A 177 13.65 24.11 14.04
C GLN A 177 15.15 24.06 14.34
N SER A 178 15.73 22.86 14.30
CA SER A 178 17.15 22.62 14.63
C SER A 178 17.61 23.21 15.98
N LYS A 179 16.68 23.54 16.89
CA LYS A 179 16.91 24.26 18.11
C LYS A 179 16.27 23.66 19.35
N TYR A 180 15.04 23.17 19.24
CA TYR A 180 14.29 22.65 20.37
C TYR A 180 14.33 21.14 20.34
N GLU A 181 14.80 20.53 21.43
CA GLU A 181 14.85 19.08 21.60
C GLU A 181 13.89 18.64 22.71
N ILE A 182 13.11 17.60 22.43
CA ILE A 182 12.11 17.06 23.33
C ILE A 182 12.33 15.55 23.42
N ASP A 183 12.54 15.05 24.63
CA ASP A 183 12.56 13.63 24.94
C ASP A 183 11.26 13.22 25.66
N SER A 184 10.63 12.16 25.20
CA SER A 184 9.40 11.60 25.78
C SER A 184 9.30 10.10 25.50
N GLU A 185 8.40 9.40 26.17
CA GLU A 185 8.08 8.01 25.81
C GLU A 185 7.12 7.97 24.62
N ASP A 186 6.08 8.81 24.62
CA ASP A 186 5.10 8.88 23.54
C ASP A 186 4.81 10.33 23.19
N ILE A 187 4.61 10.62 21.88
CA ILE A 187 4.27 11.96 21.39
C ILE A 187 3.08 11.86 20.42
N ILE A 188 2.17 12.81 20.53
CA ILE A 188 1.18 13.10 19.49
C ILE A 188 1.56 14.44 18.87
N TYR A 189 1.87 14.41 17.57
CA TYR A 189 2.24 15.60 16.81
C TYR A 189 1.14 15.90 15.78
N LEU A 190 0.57 17.11 15.85
CA LEU A 190 -0.45 17.63 14.93
C LEU A 190 0.19 18.71 14.06
N ILE A 191 0.26 18.48 12.75
CA ILE A 191 1.01 19.33 11.82
C ILE A 191 0.19 20.55 11.37
N LYS A 192 -1.14 20.49 11.47
CA LYS A 192 -2.07 21.48 10.90
C LYS A 192 -2.69 22.46 11.90
N GLU A 193 -2.38 22.40 13.17
CA GLU A 193 -2.86 23.44 14.08
C GLU A 193 -1.92 24.65 13.99
N ASN A 194 -2.12 25.48 12.97
CA ASN A 194 -1.75 26.89 13.05
C ASN A 194 -2.71 27.54 14.05
N ILE A 195 -2.35 27.54 15.31
CA ILE A 195 -2.92 28.45 16.31
C ILE A 195 -2.22 29.79 16.22
#